data_622f1e5d736f185cc5fc667fdf182fce
#
_entry.id   622f1e5d736f185cc5fc667fdf182fce
#
_cell.length_a   1.000
_cell.length_b   1.000
_cell.length_c   1.000
_cell.angle_alpha   90.00
_cell.angle_beta   90.00
_cell.angle_gamma   90.00
#
_symmetry.space_group_name_H-M   'P 1'
#
loop_
_entity.id
_entity.type
_entity.pdbx_description
1 polymer ?
#
loop_
_entity_poly.entity_id
_entity_poly.type
_entity_poly.pdbx_seq_one_letter_code
_entity_poly.pdbx_strand_id
1 'polypeptide(L)'
;MTLLTFLAQLAVVLAFIFLGAKVGGLGIGLAGGAGVIILGLLGCKVDPATGIPWEVVGIIMSVICAVAVMEKAGGLDVLVAASEKILRANPQRITYVGPIVTFIMTVLCGTGNVAFAVLPVIAEVAKEQGIRPSKPLAASSVASQMALVASPISAATVIMAGAVEPMGISYPKLVAVTLCTTFVGCMAAAFVSSRQGCDLQDDPVYQQRKAAGKVHLREAGTYHIDRRAKLSLGIFLSALGVLMVYAVAISKIDNPPLPRGAAIMCAMLGAALLICLTCKAVSYTHLRAHE
;
A
#
# COMPACT_ATOMS: atom_id res chain seq x y z
N MET A 1 -27.58 26.77 -1.10
CA MET A 1 -27.56 25.42 -1.65
C MET A 1 -28.75 24.66 -1.09
N THR A 2 -29.68 24.21 -1.92
CA THR A 2 -30.87 23.51 -1.42
C THR A 2 -30.47 22.06 -1.06
N LEU A 3 -31.17 21.45 -0.10
CA LEU A 3 -30.91 20.04 0.29
C LEU A 3 -30.98 19.09 -0.95
N LEU A 4 -31.87 19.41 -1.88
CA LEU A 4 -32.07 18.66 -3.10
C LEU A 4 -30.83 18.68 -4.01
N THR A 5 -30.22 19.88 -4.20
CA THR A 5 -28.98 19.99 -5.00
C THR A 5 -27.82 19.28 -4.35
N PHE A 6 -27.68 19.32 -3.02
CA PHE A 6 -26.65 18.58 -2.28
C PHE A 6 -26.83 17.06 -2.46
N LEU A 7 -28.06 16.55 -2.32
CA LEU A 7 -28.33 15.11 -2.49
C LEU A 7 -28.08 14.66 -3.92
N ALA A 8 -28.42 15.48 -4.92
CA ALA A 8 -28.14 15.17 -6.33
C ALA A 8 -26.63 15.09 -6.60
N GLN A 9 -25.85 16.05 -6.07
CA GLN A 9 -24.39 16.06 -6.20
C GLN A 9 -23.75 14.85 -5.50
N LEU A 10 -24.21 14.52 -4.29
CA LEU A 10 -23.75 13.36 -3.55
C LEU A 10 -24.06 12.04 -4.31
N ALA A 11 -25.28 11.93 -4.89
CA ALA A 11 -25.66 10.77 -5.67
C ALA A 11 -24.75 10.59 -6.90
N VAL A 12 -24.41 11.68 -7.61
CA VAL A 12 -23.45 11.64 -8.73
C VAL A 12 -22.09 11.15 -8.26
N VAL A 13 -21.54 11.69 -7.16
CA VAL A 13 -20.25 11.27 -6.62
C VAL A 13 -20.25 9.76 -6.33
N LEU A 14 -21.27 9.29 -5.60
CA LEU A 14 -21.36 7.86 -5.24
C LEU A 14 -21.54 6.98 -6.48
N ALA A 15 -22.34 7.39 -7.47
CA ALA A 15 -22.53 6.64 -8.71
C ALA A 15 -21.23 6.49 -9.51
N PHE A 16 -20.44 7.57 -9.62
CA PHE A 16 -19.17 7.53 -10.35
C PHE A 16 -18.05 6.81 -9.58
N ILE A 17 -18.04 6.84 -8.25
CA ILE A 17 -17.16 5.99 -7.43
C ILE A 17 -17.50 4.52 -7.68
N PHE A 18 -18.78 4.14 -7.65
CA PHE A 18 -19.22 2.78 -7.88
C PHE A 18 -18.89 2.30 -9.31
N LEU A 19 -19.15 3.15 -10.31
CA LEU A 19 -18.83 2.87 -11.71
C LEU A 19 -17.32 2.68 -11.89
N GLY A 20 -16.51 3.57 -11.35
CA GLY A 20 -15.05 3.50 -11.40
C GLY A 20 -14.52 2.23 -10.72
N ALA A 21 -15.05 1.87 -9.55
CA ALA A 21 -14.68 0.64 -8.85
C ALA A 21 -15.06 -0.63 -9.65
N LYS A 22 -16.20 -0.61 -10.34
CA LYS A 22 -16.65 -1.74 -11.17
C LYS A 22 -15.78 -1.93 -12.42
N VAL A 23 -15.37 -0.84 -13.06
CA VAL A 23 -14.52 -0.88 -14.27
C VAL A 23 -13.06 -1.19 -13.90
N GLY A 24 -12.55 -0.64 -12.79
CA GLY A 24 -11.19 -0.85 -12.32
C GLY A 24 -10.12 -0.15 -13.17
N GLY A 25 -8.85 -0.25 -12.77
CA GLY A 25 -7.71 0.27 -13.51
C GLY A 25 -7.87 1.75 -13.93
N LEU A 26 -7.60 2.07 -15.19
CA LEU A 26 -7.78 3.41 -15.77
C LEU A 26 -9.23 3.90 -15.75
N GLY A 27 -10.20 2.98 -15.67
CA GLY A 27 -11.62 3.31 -15.61
C GLY A 27 -11.99 4.14 -14.38
N ILE A 28 -11.26 4.02 -13.27
CA ILE A 28 -11.46 4.86 -12.08
C ILE A 28 -11.20 6.33 -12.40
N GLY A 29 -10.11 6.63 -13.11
CA GLY A 29 -9.79 8.00 -13.53
C GLY A 29 -10.77 8.57 -14.52
N LEU A 30 -11.19 7.77 -15.53
CA LEU A 30 -12.18 8.18 -16.52
C LEU A 30 -13.55 8.44 -15.88
N ALA A 31 -13.98 7.56 -14.98
CA ALA A 31 -15.22 7.75 -14.22
C ALA A 31 -15.15 9.02 -13.35
N GLY A 32 -14.03 9.24 -12.66
CA GLY A 32 -13.81 10.48 -11.89
C GLY A 32 -13.94 11.74 -12.75
N GLY A 33 -13.26 11.78 -13.92
CA GLY A 33 -13.34 12.89 -14.87
C GLY A 33 -14.77 13.14 -15.38
N ALA A 34 -15.48 12.09 -15.76
CA ALA A 34 -16.89 12.19 -16.18
C ALA A 34 -17.78 12.70 -15.03
N GLY A 35 -17.55 12.23 -13.80
CA GLY A 35 -18.24 12.72 -12.60
C GLY A 35 -18.06 14.22 -12.38
N VAL A 36 -16.82 14.71 -12.54
CA VAL A 36 -16.51 16.16 -12.41
C VAL A 36 -17.27 16.97 -13.46
N ILE A 37 -17.35 16.52 -14.72
CA ILE A 37 -18.10 17.20 -15.78
C ILE A 37 -19.58 17.31 -15.40
N ILE A 38 -20.19 16.21 -14.92
CA ILE A 38 -21.61 16.21 -14.52
C ILE A 38 -21.84 17.12 -13.30
N LEU A 39 -20.93 17.12 -12.32
CA LEU A 39 -21.00 18.05 -11.19
C LEU A 39 -20.92 19.52 -11.65
N GLY A 40 -20.08 19.83 -12.63
CA GLY A 40 -20.03 21.14 -13.27
C GLY A 40 -21.36 21.54 -13.91
N LEU A 41 -22.01 20.62 -14.63
CA LEU A 41 -23.35 20.84 -15.21
C LEU A 41 -24.43 21.03 -14.14
N LEU A 42 -24.27 20.44 -12.95
CA LEU A 42 -25.16 20.63 -11.79
C LEU A 42 -24.85 21.92 -11.00
N GLY A 43 -24.01 22.80 -11.55
CA GLY A 43 -23.71 24.12 -10.96
C GLY A 43 -22.58 24.08 -9.91
N CYS A 44 -21.82 23.02 -9.76
CA CYS A 44 -20.60 23.04 -8.98
C CYS A 44 -19.54 23.89 -9.71
N LYS A 45 -18.93 24.84 -9.00
CA LYS A 45 -17.75 25.55 -9.53
C LYS A 45 -16.58 24.58 -9.56
N VAL A 46 -16.17 24.19 -10.76
CA VAL A 46 -14.98 23.35 -10.98
C VAL A 46 -13.86 24.26 -11.42
N ASP A 47 -12.94 24.54 -10.51
CA ASP A 47 -11.71 25.28 -10.81
C ASP A 47 -10.53 24.30 -10.75
N PRO A 48 -9.88 24.00 -11.89
CA PRO A 48 -8.75 23.07 -11.92
C PRO A 48 -7.54 23.53 -11.11
N ALA A 49 -7.38 24.84 -10.89
CA ALA A 49 -6.25 25.38 -10.16
C ALA A 49 -6.38 25.16 -8.65
N THR A 50 -7.59 25.32 -8.11
CA THR A 50 -7.86 25.22 -6.66
C THR A 50 -8.58 23.93 -6.26
N GLY A 51 -9.33 23.31 -7.18
CA GLY A 51 -10.11 22.10 -6.93
C GLY A 51 -9.30 20.81 -6.99
N ILE A 52 -8.18 20.82 -7.70
CA ILE A 52 -7.29 19.66 -7.78
C ILE A 52 -6.18 19.82 -6.75
N PRO A 53 -6.02 18.86 -5.81
CA PRO A 53 -4.95 18.90 -4.81
C PRO A 53 -3.60 18.47 -5.45
N TRP A 54 -2.99 19.36 -6.26
CA TRP A 54 -1.79 19.10 -7.02
C TRP A 54 -0.61 18.59 -6.19
N GLU A 55 -0.47 19.08 -4.96
CA GLU A 55 0.54 18.61 -4.03
C GLU A 55 0.35 17.12 -3.72
N VAL A 56 -0.88 16.69 -3.45
CA VAL A 56 -1.21 15.29 -3.17
C VAL A 56 -0.95 14.41 -4.40
N VAL A 57 -1.35 14.87 -5.58
CA VAL A 57 -1.07 14.17 -6.85
C VAL A 57 0.43 14.01 -7.05
N GLY A 58 1.21 15.06 -6.84
CA GLY A 58 2.67 15.03 -6.95
C GLY A 58 3.32 14.04 -5.97
N ILE A 59 2.85 14.00 -4.72
CA ILE A 59 3.32 13.03 -3.71
C ILE A 59 3.01 11.60 -4.14
N ILE A 60 1.76 11.33 -4.56
CA ILE A 60 1.37 9.98 -5.00
C ILE A 60 2.25 9.54 -6.16
N MET A 61 2.43 10.37 -7.18
CA MET A 61 3.22 10.04 -8.36
C MET A 61 4.70 9.80 -8.01
N SER A 62 5.29 10.64 -7.14
CA SER A 62 6.69 10.49 -6.73
C SER A 62 6.93 9.21 -5.95
N VAL A 63 6.02 8.85 -5.03
CA VAL A 63 6.10 7.61 -4.25
C VAL A 63 5.91 6.38 -5.15
N ILE A 64 4.90 6.39 -6.03
CA ILE A 64 4.67 5.28 -6.97
C ILE A 64 5.89 5.10 -7.88
N CYS A 65 6.47 6.19 -8.39
CA CYS A 65 7.67 6.13 -9.21
C CYS A 65 8.84 5.48 -8.45
N ALA A 66 9.10 5.91 -7.20
CA ALA A 66 10.16 5.35 -6.39
C ALA A 66 9.97 3.85 -6.11
N VAL A 67 8.74 3.45 -5.75
CA VAL A 67 8.40 2.05 -5.50
C VAL A 67 8.52 1.22 -6.77
N ALA A 68 8.02 1.70 -7.91
CA ALA A 68 8.09 0.99 -9.18
C ALA A 68 9.54 0.77 -9.66
N VAL A 69 10.39 1.78 -9.49
CA VAL A 69 11.83 1.66 -9.81
C VAL A 69 12.54 0.70 -8.86
N MET A 70 12.24 0.75 -7.56
CA MET A 70 12.75 -0.19 -6.56
C MET A 70 12.32 -1.63 -6.88
N GLU A 71 11.06 -1.83 -7.23
CA GLU A 71 10.51 -3.12 -7.63
C GLU A 71 11.21 -3.66 -8.89
N LYS A 72 11.37 -2.82 -9.91
CA LYS A 72 12.08 -3.19 -11.15
C LYS A 72 13.55 -3.53 -10.91
N ALA A 73 14.19 -2.92 -9.91
CA ALA A 73 15.55 -3.27 -9.48
C ALA A 73 15.63 -4.52 -8.59
N GLY A 74 14.50 -5.20 -8.31
CA GLY A 74 14.42 -6.39 -7.48
C GLY A 74 14.35 -6.11 -5.97
N GLY A 75 14.23 -4.84 -5.55
CA GLY A 75 14.17 -4.48 -4.13
C GLY A 75 12.95 -5.06 -3.41
N LEU A 76 11.83 -5.21 -4.11
CA LEU A 76 10.64 -5.87 -3.56
C LEU A 76 10.89 -7.35 -3.29
N ASP A 77 11.65 -8.05 -4.16
CA ASP A 77 11.98 -9.47 -3.97
C ASP A 77 12.79 -9.71 -2.69
N VAL A 78 13.64 -8.76 -2.31
CA VAL A 78 14.37 -8.80 -1.04
C VAL A 78 13.41 -8.72 0.15
N LEU A 79 12.42 -7.85 0.09
CA LEU A 79 11.37 -7.73 1.14
C LEU A 79 10.51 -8.98 1.20
N VAL A 80 10.12 -9.53 0.04
CA VAL A 80 9.30 -10.76 -0.03
C VAL A 80 10.08 -11.95 0.52
N ALA A 81 11.35 -12.11 0.15
CA ALA A 81 12.19 -13.20 0.68
C ALA A 81 12.43 -13.07 2.19
N ALA A 82 12.63 -11.86 2.70
CA ALA A 82 12.71 -11.64 4.15
C ALA A 82 11.38 -11.99 4.84
N SER A 83 10.27 -11.62 4.24
CA SER A 83 8.92 -11.93 4.72
C SER A 83 8.68 -13.44 4.73
N GLU A 84 9.03 -14.15 3.65
CA GLU A 84 8.92 -15.61 3.57
C GLU A 84 9.72 -16.30 4.67
N LYS A 85 10.96 -15.83 4.93
CA LYS A 85 11.77 -16.36 6.01
C LYS A 85 11.10 -16.21 7.39
N ILE A 86 10.46 -15.06 7.65
CA ILE A 86 9.74 -14.80 8.91
C ILE A 86 8.49 -15.70 9.01
N LEU A 87 7.73 -15.81 7.91
CA LEU A 87 6.50 -16.61 7.84
C LEU A 87 6.82 -18.09 8.05
N ARG A 88 7.85 -18.64 7.40
CA ARG A 88 8.28 -20.03 7.52
C ARG A 88 8.95 -20.34 8.87
N ALA A 89 9.51 -19.34 9.55
CA ALA A 89 10.05 -19.51 10.91
C ALA A 89 8.95 -19.68 11.97
N ASN A 90 7.73 -19.18 11.72
CA ASN A 90 6.61 -19.25 12.65
C ASN A 90 5.32 -19.75 11.97
N PRO A 91 5.33 -20.94 11.36
CA PRO A 91 4.27 -21.37 10.46
C PRO A 91 2.95 -21.64 11.20
N GLN A 92 3.01 -22.12 12.45
CA GLN A 92 1.81 -22.39 13.28
C GLN A 92 1.05 -21.11 13.66
N ARG A 93 1.73 -19.95 13.66
CA ARG A 93 1.16 -18.64 13.99
C ARG A 93 0.90 -17.78 12.74
N ILE A 94 0.80 -18.40 11.59
CA ILE A 94 0.65 -17.71 10.31
C ILE A 94 -0.52 -16.73 10.28
N THR A 95 -1.62 -17.03 10.99
CA THR A 95 -2.82 -16.17 11.08
C THR A 95 -2.52 -14.82 11.75
N TYR A 96 -1.50 -14.74 12.59
CA TYR A 96 -1.06 -13.50 13.23
C TYR A 96 0.19 -12.91 12.58
N VAL A 97 1.15 -13.76 12.21
CA VAL A 97 2.42 -13.31 11.61
C VAL A 97 2.20 -12.77 10.19
N GLY A 98 1.28 -13.37 9.41
CA GLY A 98 0.93 -12.90 8.08
C GLY A 98 0.48 -11.42 8.06
N PRO A 99 -0.56 -11.05 8.84
CA PRO A 99 -0.99 -9.65 8.96
C PRO A 99 0.10 -8.70 9.47
N ILE A 100 0.95 -9.12 10.42
CA ILE A 100 2.07 -8.29 10.91
C ILE A 100 3.06 -7.99 9.78
N VAL A 101 3.44 -9.02 9.03
CA VAL A 101 4.38 -8.87 7.90
C VAL A 101 3.81 -7.97 6.83
N THR A 102 2.56 -8.18 6.40
CA THR A 102 1.90 -7.33 5.40
C THR A 102 1.71 -5.91 5.88
N PHE A 103 1.39 -5.71 7.16
CA PHE A 103 1.29 -4.39 7.78
C PHE A 103 2.62 -3.63 7.68
N ILE A 104 3.72 -4.24 8.14
CA ILE A 104 5.05 -3.63 8.12
C ILE A 104 5.47 -3.30 6.70
N MET A 105 5.30 -4.23 5.75
CA MET A 105 5.66 -4.01 4.35
C MET A 105 4.87 -2.84 3.75
N THR A 106 3.58 -2.75 4.02
CA THR A 106 2.74 -1.66 3.51
C THR A 106 3.11 -0.32 4.14
N VAL A 107 3.41 -0.27 5.45
CA VAL A 107 3.90 0.95 6.10
C VAL A 107 5.20 1.43 5.45
N LEU A 108 6.14 0.52 5.18
CA LEU A 108 7.43 0.86 4.58
C LEU A 108 7.30 1.33 3.12
N CYS A 109 6.46 0.67 2.33
CA CYS A 109 6.32 0.98 0.90
C CYS A 109 5.26 2.07 0.60
N GLY A 110 4.40 2.43 1.55
CA GLY A 110 3.35 3.43 1.36
C GLY A 110 2.23 3.01 0.40
N THR A 111 2.20 1.76 -0.03
CA THR A 111 1.21 1.21 -0.96
C THR A 111 0.74 -0.18 -0.54
N GLY A 112 -0.58 -0.42 -0.63
CA GLY A 112 -1.17 -1.72 -0.34
C GLY A 112 -0.86 -2.81 -1.38
N ASN A 113 -0.39 -2.42 -2.56
CA ASN A 113 -0.08 -3.36 -3.64
C ASN A 113 1.04 -4.34 -3.28
N VAL A 114 1.94 -3.96 -2.37
CA VAL A 114 3.01 -4.82 -1.87
C VAL A 114 2.48 -6.09 -1.19
N ALA A 115 1.27 -6.04 -0.62
CA ALA A 115 0.63 -7.21 -0.05
C ALA A 115 0.43 -8.34 -1.08
N PHE A 116 0.10 -8.01 -2.33
CA PHE A 116 -0.11 -9.02 -3.38
C PHE A 116 1.11 -9.90 -3.64
N ALA A 117 2.32 -9.40 -3.36
CA ALA A 117 3.54 -10.19 -3.48
C ALA A 117 3.71 -11.20 -2.33
N VAL A 118 3.15 -10.93 -1.15
CA VAL A 118 3.30 -11.77 0.05
C VAL A 118 2.10 -12.68 0.28
N LEU A 119 0.90 -12.29 -0.13
CA LEU A 119 -0.32 -13.08 0.06
C LEU A 119 -0.20 -14.52 -0.47
N PRO A 120 0.40 -14.80 -1.65
CA PRO A 120 0.62 -16.17 -2.11
C PRO A 120 1.47 -17.01 -1.15
N VAL A 121 2.53 -16.41 -0.60
CA VAL A 121 3.43 -17.07 0.38
C VAL A 121 2.68 -17.41 1.65
N ILE A 122 1.87 -16.46 2.16
CA ILE A 122 1.01 -16.69 3.35
C ILE A 122 0.03 -17.85 3.10
N ALA A 123 -0.56 -17.91 1.89
CA ALA A 123 -1.49 -18.98 1.53
C ALA A 123 -0.81 -20.36 1.53
N GLU A 124 0.43 -20.42 1.05
CA GLU A 124 1.18 -21.67 0.98
C GLU A 124 1.61 -22.17 2.35
N VAL A 125 2.22 -21.30 3.15
CA VAL A 125 2.62 -21.63 4.52
C VAL A 125 1.41 -22.08 5.35
N ALA A 126 0.24 -21.43 5.18
CA ALA A 126 -0.98 -21.84 5.83
C ALA A 126 -1.43 -23.24 5.41
N LYS A 127 -1.39 -23.55 4.10
CA LYS A 127 -1.72 -24.88 3.57
C LYS A 127 -0.77 -25.97 4.09
N GLU A 128 0.52 -25.70 4.14
CA GLU A 128 1.53 -26.63 4.67
C GLU A 128 1.25 -27.01 6.13
N GLN A 129 0.69 -26.08 6.90
CA GLN A 129 0.33 -26.31 8.32
C GLN A 129 -1.10 -26.84 8.53
N GLY A 130 -1.86 -27.08 7.46
CA GLY A 130 -3.26 -27.47 7.57
C GLY A 130 -4.20 -26.37 8.04
N ILE A 131 -3.72 -25.14 8.13
CA ILE A 131 -4.53 -23.97 8.47
C ILE A 131 -5.28 -23.50 7.23
N ARG A 132 -6.57 -23.18 7.38
CA ARG A 132 -7.37 -22.63 6.28
C ARG A 132 -6.80 -21.30 5.78
N PRO A 133 -6.33 -21.18 4.52
CA PRO A 133 -5.68 -19.98 4.02
C PRO A 133 -6.52 -18.72 4.08
N SER A 134 -7.87 -18.85 4.03
CA SER A 134 -8.77 -17.70 4.16
C SER A 134 -8.61 -16.94 5.47
N LYS A 135 -8.20 -17.60 6.58
CA LYS A 135 -7.97 -16.96 7.87
C LYS A 135 -6.82 -15.93 7.79
N PRO A 136 -5.58 -16.33 7.51
CA PRO A 136 -4.47 -15.36 7.42
C PRO A 136 -4.60 -14.42 6.23
N LEU A 137 -5.17 -14.84 5.09
CA LEU A 137 -5.32 -13.97 3.92
C LEU A 137 -6.30 -12.83 4.17
N ALA A 138 -7.47 -13.09 4.78
CA ALA A 138 -8.43 -12.05 5.12
C ALA A 138 -7.83 -11.03 6.09
N ALA A 139 -7.17 -11.51 7.15
CA ALA A 139 -6.52 -10.64 8.12
C ALA A 139 -5.36 -9.84 7.49
N SER A 140 -4.56 -10.43 6.61
CA SER A 140 -3.46 -9.76 5.91
C SER A 140 -3.95 -8.72 4.91
N SER A 141 -5.06 -8.97 4.22
CA SER A 141 -5.68 -7.99 3.32
C SER A 141 -6.18 -6.77 4.10
N VAL A 142 -6.84 -6.98 5.23
CA VAL A 142 -7.26 -5.88 6.13
C VAL A 142 -6.05 -5.13 6.66
N ALA A 143 -5.02 -5.84 7.12
CA ALA A 143 -3.78 -5.26 7.63
C ALA A 143 -3.10 -4.35 6.61
N SER A 144 -3.02 -4.77 5.35
CA SER A 144 -2.47 -3.97 4.26
C SER A 144 -3.24 -2.66 4.04
N GLN A 145 -4.57 -2.69 4.07
CA GLN A 145 -5.37 -1.47 3.89
C GLN A 145 -5.28 -0.53 5.09
N MET A 146 -5.30 -1.07 6.31
CA MET A 146 -5.14 -0.28 7.53
C MET A 146 -3.75 0.37 7.63
N ALA A 147 -2.72 -0.31 7.18
CA ALA A 147 -1.34 0.17 7.18
C ALA A 147 -1.11 1.40 6.29
N LEU A 148 -1.94 1.61 5.26
CA LEU A 148 -1.86 2.80 4.40
C LEU A 148 -1.98 4.10 5.19
N VAL A 149 -2.89 4.15 6.17
CA VAL A 149 -3.10 5.35 7.00
C VAL A 149 -1.98 5.53 8.02
N ALA A 150 -1.21 4.48 8.30
CA ALA A 150 -0.05 4.52 9.20
C ALA A 150 1.27 4.80 8.49
N SER A 151 1.30 4.73 7.16
CA SER A 151 2.53 4.97 6.39
C SER A 151 2.85 6.45 6.27
N PRO A 152 4.08 6.87 6.62
CA PRO A 152 4.48 8.28 6.55
C PRO A 152 4.63 8.82 5.12
N ILE A 153 4.62 7.99 4.11
CA ILE A 153 4.71 8.39 2.70
C ILE A 153 3.39 8.19 1.95
N SER A 154 2.36 7.71 2.64
CA SER A 154 1.05 7.52 2.04
C SER A 154 0.33 8.86 1.86
N ALA A 155 -0.33 9.01 0.72
CA ALA A 155 -1.19 10.16 0.44
C ALA A 155 -2.28 10.36 1.51
N ALA A 156 -2.85 9.28 2.03
CA ALA A 156 -3.88 9.34 3.07
C ALA A 156 -3.36 10.02 4.34
N THR A 157 -2.14 9.68 4.78
CA THR A 157 -1.50 10.28 5.96
C THR A 157 -1.16 11.75 5.73
N VAL A 158 -0.70 12.08 4.52
CA VAL A 158 -0.35 13.47 4.16
C VAL A 158 -1.59 14.36 4.12
N ILE A 159 -2.69 13.89 3.52
CA ILE A 159 -3.97 14.63 3.50
C ILE A 159 -4.49 14.82 4.92
N MET A 160 -4.47 13.78 5.75
CA MET A 160 -4.89 13.87 7.15
C MET A 160 -4.02 14.86 7.92
N ALA A 161 -2.72 14.88 7.69
CA ALA A 161 -1.81 15.85 8.30
C ALA A 161 -2.23 17.29 7.99
N GLY A 162 -2.52 17.61 6.73
CA GLY A 162 -3.00 18.93 6.33
C GLY A 162 -4.27 19.37 7.06
N ALA A 163 -5.13 18.43 7.44
CA ALA A 163 -6.35 18.72 8.19
C ALA A 163 -6.11 18.92 9.70
N VAL A 164 -5.17 18.16 10.32
CA VAL A 164 -5.00 18.15 11.77
C VAL A 164 -3.86 19.04 12.28
N GLU A 165 -2.91 19.43 11.42
CA GLU A 165 -1.81 20.34 11.79
C GLU A 165 -2.29 21.72 12.24
N PRO A 166 -3.29 22.34 11.58
CA PRO A 166 -3.87 23.59 12.08
C PRO A 166 -4.47 23.47 13.50
N MET A 167 -4.78 22.24 13.93
CA MET A 167 -5.29 21.92 15.28
C MET A 167 -4.16 21.69 16.29
N GLY A 168 -2.89 21.90 15.92
CA GLY A 168 -1.73 21.74 16.79
C GLY A 168 -1.21 20.29 16.91
N ILE A 169 -1.64 19.39 16.02
CA ILE A 169 -1.15 18.01 16.00
C ILE A 169 0.02 17.89 15.01
N SER A 170 1.22 17.68 15.52
CA SER A 170 2.41 17.52 14.68
C SER A 170 2.39 16.21 13.87
N TYR A 171 2.99 16.22 12.69
CA TYR A 171 3.03 15.05 11.80
C TYR A 171 3.61 13.78 12.45
N PRO A 172 4.74 13.80 13.18
CA PRO A 172 5.25 12.61 13.86
C PRO A 172 4.26 12.04 14.88
N LYS A 173 3.53 12.93 15.59
CA LYS A 173 2.50 12.52 16.55
C LYS A 173 1.33 11.84 15.83
N LEU A 174 0.89 12.40 14.70
CA LEU A 174 -0.15 11.79 13.87
C LEU A 174 0.27 10.38 13.42
N VAL A 175 1.47 10.24 12.84
CA VAL A 175 1.99 8.93 12.37
C VAL A 175 2.11 7.94 13.52
N ALA A 176 2.61 8.34 14.68
CA ALA A 176 2.71 7.46 15.84
C ALA A 176 1.34 6.98 16.33
N VAL A 177 0.36 7.86 16.42
CA VAL A 177 -1.00 7.51 16.84
C VAL A 177 -1.67 6.58 15.82
N THR A 178 -1.60 6.92 14.54
CA THR A 178 -2.19 6.09 13.48
C THR A 178 -1.52 4.72 13.40
N LEU A 179 -0.20 4.64 13.58
CA LEU A 179 0.54 3.37 13.61
C LEU A 179 0.06 2.47 14.75
N CYS A 180 -0.04 3.01 15.96
CA CYS A 180 -0.50 2.24 17.12
C CYS A 180 -1.95 1.79 16.98
N THR A 181 -2.85 2.69 16.61
CA THR A 181 -4.29 2.39 16.51
C THR A 181 -4.61 1.41 15.40
N THR A 182 -4.01 1.59 14.22
CA THR A 182 -4.22 0.68 13.10
C THR A 182 -3.58 -0.68 13.33
N PHE A 183 -2.43 -0.74 14.01
CA PHE A 183 -1.82 -2.01 14.39
C PHE A 183 -2.70 -2.80 15.37
N VAL A 184 -3.26 -2.14 16.39
CA VAL A 184 -4.22 -2.77 17.32
C VAL A 184 -5.45 -3.26 16.57
N GLY A 185 -6.02 -2.45 15.67
CA GLY A 185 -7.13 -2.85 14.80
C GLY A 185 -6.79 -4.06 13.92
N CYS A 186 -5.58 -4.10 13.37
CA CYS A 186 -5.06 -5.22 12.59
C CYS A 186 -4.97 -6.51 13.44
N MET A 187 -4.48 -6.42 14.66
CA MET A 187 -4.41 -7.58 15.58
C MET A 187 -5.80 -8.06 16.01
N ALA A 188 -6.73 -7.14 16.23
CA ALA A 188 -8.13 -7.50 16.49
C ALA A 188 -8.77 -8.24 15.30
N ALA A 189 -8.54 -7.77 14.07
CA ALA A 189 -9.00 -8.44 12.85
C ALA A 189 -8.39 -9.85 12.72
N ALA A 190 -7.09 -10.00 12.99
CA ALA A 190 -6.41 -11.30 12.99
C ALA A 190 -7.00 -12.26 14.05
N PHE A 191 -7.31 -11.74 15.24
CA PHE A 191 -7.95 -12.50 16.30
C PHE A 191 -9.35 -12.99 15.89
N VAL A 192 -10.18 -12.12 15.32
CA VAL A 192 -11.50 -12.50 14.81
C VAL A 192 -11.37 -13.53 13.70
N SER A 193 -10.47 -13.29 12.74
CA SER A 193 -10.23 -14.20 11.61
C SER A 193 -9.71 -15.57 12.05
N SER A 194 -8.91 -15.64 13.13
CA SER A 194 -8.41 -16.90 13.68
C SER A 194 -9.52 -17.82 14.22
N ARG A 195 -10.66 -17.23 14.61
CA ARG A 195 -11.82 -17.96 15.15
C ARG A 195 -12.89 -18.28 14.11
N GLN A 196 -12.72 -17.84 12.87
CA GLN A 196 -13.68 -18.08 11.79
C GLN A 196 -13.34 -19.32 10.98
N GLY A 197 -14.33 -20.16 10.73
CA GLY A 197 -14.21 -21.35 9.88
C GLY A 197 -13.44 -22.51 10.52
N CYS A 198 -13.53 -23.69 9.90
CA CYS A 198 -12.80 -24.90 10.28
C CYS A 198 -11.40 -24.91 9.68
N ASP A 199 -10.49 -25.70 10.24
CA ASP A 199 -9.18 -25.95 9.65
C ASP A 199 -9.28 -26.92 8.46
N LEU A 200 -8.21 -27.01 7.64
CA LEU A 200 -8.22 -27.82 6.41
C LEU A 200 -8.40 -29.32 6.68
N GLN A 201 -8.04 -29.78 7.87
CA GLN A 201 -8.20 -31.17 8.26
C GLN A 201 -9.68 -31.54 8.43
N ASP A 202 -10.51 -30.59 8.88
CA ASP A 202 -11.93 -30.77 9.13
C ASP A 202 -12.82 -30.30 7.95
N ASP A 203 -12.21 -29.78 6.87
CA ASP A 203 -12.94 -29.30 5.69
C ASP A 203 -13.17 -30.44 4.69
N PRO A 204 -14.43 -30.93 4.51
CA PRO A 204 -14.73 -32.05 3.63
C PRO A 204 -14.42 -31.75 2.17
N VAL A 205 -14.58 -30.48 1.73
CA VAL A 205 -14.27 -30.06 0.37
C VAL A 205 -12.77 -30.11 0.09
N TYR A 206 -11.96 -29.69 1.06
CA TYR A 206 -10.52 -29.77 0.93
C TYR A 206 -10.04 -31.21 0.88
N GLN A 207 -10.58 -32.09 1.74
CA GLN A 207 -10.21 -33.51 1.78
C GLN A 207 -10.57 -34.23 0.46
N GLN A 208 -11.74 -33.92 -0.12
CA GLN A 208 -12.11 -34.43 -1.45
C GLN A 208 -11.15 -33.98 -2.54
N ARG A 209 -10.74 -32.68 -2.54
CA ARG A 209 -9.79 -32.15 -3.51
C ARG A 209 -8.39 -32.73 -3.33
N LYS A 210 -7.98 -32.98 -2.10
CA LYS A 210 -6.71 -33.62 -1.76
C LYS A 210 -6.69 -35.06 -2.24
N ALA A 211 -7.75 -35.84 -1.97
CA ALA A 211 -7.92 -37.19 -2.44
C ALA A 211 -7.94 -37.30 -3.98
N ALA A 212 -8.50 -36.28 -4.65
CA ALA A 212 -8.52 -36.19 -6.10
C ALA A 212 -7.21 -35.67 -6.74
N GLY A 213 -6.13 -35.49 -5.95
CA GLY A 213 -4.83 -34.99 -6.44
C GLY A 213 -4.82 -33.57 -6.97
N LYS A 214 -5.87 -32.76 -6.68
CA LYS A 214 -6.03 -31.38 -7.18
C LYS A 214 -5.40 -30.32 -6.30
N VAL A 215 -4.76 -30.71 -5.20
CA VAL A 215 -4.08 -29.78 -4.28
C VAL A 215 -2.59 -29.80 -4.61
N HIS A 216 -2.13 -28.77 -5.30
CA HIS A 216 -0.71 -28.55 -5.55
C HIS A 216 -0.16 -27.56 -4.52
N LEU A 217 0.89 -27.96 -3.82
CA LEU A 217 1.71 -27.05 -3.04
C LEU A 217 2.76 -26.46 -3.99
N ARG A 218 2.86 -25.16 -4.03
CA ARG A 218 3.91 -24.49 -4.81
C ARG A 218 5.21 -24.61 -4.04
N GLU A 219 6.30 -24.93 -4.73
CA GLU A 219 7.63 -24.93 -4.12
C GLU A 219 8.02 -23.51 -3.67
N ALA A 220 8.82 -23.42 -2.61
CA ALA A 220 9.33 -22.14 -2.10
C ALA A 220 9.92 -21.32 -3.25
N GLY A 221 9.53 -20.05 -3.35
CA GLY A 221 10.00 -19.19 -4.42
C GLY A 221 11.52 -19.01 -4.36
N THR A 222 12.21 -19.33 -5.45
CA THR A 222 13.64 -19.06 -5.58
C THR A 222 13.80 -17.61 -5.98
N TYR A 223 14.00 -16.71 -4.99
CA TYR A 223 14.26 -15.30 -5.27
C TYR A 223 15.73 -15.09 -5.60
N HIS A 224 16.03 -14.61 -6.80
CA HIS A 224 17.37 -14.16 -7.16
C HIS A 224 17.67 -12.80 -6.51
N ILE A 225 18.20 -12.83 -5.28
CA ILE A 225 18.59 -11.64 -4.55
C ILE A 225 19.98 -11.21 -4.97
N ASP A 226 20.05 -10.33 -5.96
CA ASP A 226 21.32 -9.72 -6.38
C ASP A 226 21.71 -8.54 -5.46
N ARG A 227 23.00 -8.17 -5.50
CA ARG A 227 23.53 -7.01 -4.78
C ARG A 227 22.79 -5.71 -5.14
N ARG A 228 22.36 -5.57 -6.40
CA ARG A 228 21.57 -4.43 -6.88
C ARG A 228 20.21 -4.35 -6.22
N ALA A 229 19.53 -5.48 -6.02
CA ALA A 229 18.26 -5.57 -5.34
C ALA A 229 18.36 -5.07 -3.88
N LYS A 230 19.39 -5.49 -3.16
CA LYS A 230 19.66 -5.01 -1.79
C LYS A 230 19.99 -3.53 -1.76
N LEU A 231 20.75 -3.03 -2.73
CA LEU A 231 21.12 -1.62 -2.84
C LEU A 231 19.89 -0.75 -3.12
N SER A 232 19.01 -1.17 -4.04
CA SER A 232 17.78 -0.43 -4.36
C SER A 232 16.84 -0.30 -3.15
N LEU A 233 16.66 -1.38 -2.41
CA LEU A 233 15.91 -1.36 -1.15
C LEU A 233 16.59 -0.45 -0.12
N GLY A 234 17.91 -0.53 0.03
CA GLY A 234 18.68 0.31 0.94
C GLY A 234 18.53 1.80 0.65
N ILE A 235 18.61 2.20 -0.63
CA ILE A 235 18.40 3.59 -1.07
C ILE A 235 16.97 4.04 -0.73
N PHE A 236 15.97 3.22 -1.03
CA PHE A 236 14.57 3.54 -0.75
C PHE A 236 14.31 3.72 0.75
N LEU A 237 14.76 2.78 1.57
CA LEU A 237 14.61 2.85 3.03
C LEU A 237 15.40 4.00 3.66
N SER A 238 16.57 4.35 3.11
CA SER A 238 17.35 5.51 3.58
C SER A 238 16.62 6.82 3.25
N ALA A 239 16.00 6.94 2.09
CA ALA A 239 15.18 8.10 1.75
C ALA A 239 13.98 8.24 2.70
N LEU A 240 13.31 7.14 3.03
CA LEU A 240 12.25 7.12 4.03
C LEU A 240 12.76 7.54 5.41
N GLY A 241 13.92 7.03 5.83
CA GLY A 241 14.56 7.42 7.09
C GLY A 241 14.89 8.93 7.15
N VAL A 242 15.47 9.47 6.08
CA VAL A 242 15.75 10.91 5.96
C VAL A 242 14.47 11.73 6.05
N LEU A 243 13.40 11.31 5.40
CA LEU A 243 12.09 11.97 5.49
C LEU A 243 11.53 11.99 6.91
N MET A 244 11.65 10.88 7.64
CA MET A 244 11.18 10.82 9.03
C MET A 244 12.00 11.73 9.94
N VAL A 245 13.32 11.75 9.79
CA VAL A 245 14.20 12.67 10.54
C VAL A 245 13.86 14.13 10.19
N TYR A 246 13.69 14.44 8.90
CA TYR A 246 13.28 15.77 8.47
C TYR A 246 11.92 16.16 9.06
N ALA A 247 10.91 15.29 9.02
CA ALA A 247 9.59 15.57 9.58
C ALA A 247 9.63 15.88 11.09
N VAL A 248 10.50 15.19 11.84
CA VAL A 248 10.73 15.48 13.27
C VAL A 248 11.44 16.84 13.44
N ALA A 249 12.45 17.12 12.62
CA ALA A 249 13.19 18.38 12.69
C ALA A 249 12.30 19.59 12.40
N ILE A 250 11.50 19.55 11.34
CA ILE A 250 10.61 20.67 10.95
C ILE A 250 9.43 20.84 11.90
N SER A 251 9.05 19.82 12.68
CA SER A 251 7.95 19.97 13.65
C SER A 251 8.22 20.99 14.73
N LYS A 252 9.47 21.46 14.84
CA LYS A 252 9.94 22.47 15.83
C LYS A 252 10.28 23.83 15.20
N ILE A 253 10.07 23.97 13.87
CA ILE A 253 10.46 25.15 13.10
C ILE A 253 9.22 25.79 12.50
N ASP A 254 8.94 27.06 12.79
CA ASP A 254 7.76 27.77 12.30
C ASP A 254 7.77 27.97 10.78
N ASN A 255 8.95 28.19 10.17
CA ASN A 255 9.11 28.32 8.72
C ASN A 255 10.15 27.33 8.20
N PRO A 256 9.76 26.11 7.85
CA PRO A 256 10.70 25.11 7.33
C PRO A 256 11.20 25.51 5.94
N PRO A 257 12.48 25.25 5.61
CA PRO A 257 13.08 25.60 4.32
C PRO A 257 12.40 24.87 3.14
N LEU A 258 11.80 23.73 3.38
CA LEU A 258 11.04 22.97 2.39
C LEU A 258 9.69 22.54 2.97
N PRO A 259 8.56 22.85 2.31
CA PRO A 259 7.26 22.31 2.70
C PRO A 259 7.30 20.78 2.70
N ARG A 260 6.54 20.14 3.58
CA ARG A 260 6.56 18.67 3.76
C ARG A 260 6.29 17.91 2.45
N GLY A 261 5.27 18.31 1.69
CA GLY A 261 4.96 17.66 0.43
C GLY A 261 6.09 17.74 -0.57
N ALA A 262 6.75 18.91 -0.68
CA ALA A 262 7.92 19.08 -1.50
C ALA A 262 9.10 18.21 -1.04
N ALA A 263 9.30 18.09 0.27
CA ALA A 263 10.35 17.23 0.84
C ALA A 263 10.10 15.73 0.48
N ILE A 264 8.86 15.27 0.56
CA ILE A 264 8.49 13.90 0.18
C ILE A 264 8.74 13.69 -1.32
N MET A 265 8.26 14.61 -2.17
CA MET A 265 8.48 14.52 -3.62
C MET A 265 9.97 14.50 -3.97
N CYS A 266 10.77 15.41 -3.42
CA CYS A 266 12.20 15.47 -3.67
C CYS A 266 12.94 14.21 -3.19
N ALA A 267 12.65 13.71 -2.01
CA ALA A 267 13.29 12.52 -1.47
C ALA A 267 12.92 11.26 -2.28
N MET A 268 11.64 11.09 -2.64
CA MET A 268 11.19 9.93 -3.40
C MET A 268 11.70 9.97 -4.86
N LEU A 269 11.62 11.12 -5.55
CA LEU A 269 12.18 11.24 -6.89
C LEU A 269 13.72 11.14 -6.89
N GLY A 270 14.38 11.69 -5.86
CA GLY A 270 15.82 11.53 -5.67
C GLY A 270 16.20 10.06 -5.46
N ALA A 271 15.46 9.32 -4.65
CA ALA A 271 15.67 7.89 -4.46
C ALA A 271 15.45 7.12 -5.77
N ALA A 272 14.37 7.42 -6.51
CA ALA A 272 14.11 6.82 -7.82
C ALA A 272 15.27 7.06 -8.79
N LEU A 273 15.75 8.30 -8.89
CA LEU A 273 16.89 8.66 -9.74
C LEU A 273 18.16 7.91 -9.33
N LEU A 274 18.49 7.88 -8.03
CA LEU A 274 19.65 7.16 -7.52
C LEU A 274 19.56 5.66 -7.82
N ILE A 275 18.40 5.04 -7.66
CA ILE A 275 18.19 3.63 -7.99
C ILE A 275 18.36 3.42 -9.51
N CYS A 276 17.81 4.28 -10.36
CA CYS A 276 17.99 4.20 -11.80
C CYS A 276 19.46 4.24 -12.19
N LEU A 277 20.23 5.18 -11.63
CA LEU A 277 21.65 5.37 -11.94
C LEU A 277 22.52 4.23 -11.41
N THR A 278 22.30 3.81 -10.17
CA THR A 278 23.16 2.82 -9.49
C THR A 278 22.81 1.38 -9.84
N CYS A 279 21.54 1.06 -9.99
CA CYS A 279 21.05 -0.29 -10.26
C CYS A 279 20.79 -0.56 -11.73
N LYS A 280 20.90 0.45 -12.61
CA LYS A 280 20.55 0.36 -14.04
C LYS A 280 19.14 -0.19 -14.24
N ALA A 281 18.20 0.23 -13.38
CA ALA A 281 16.84 -0.26 -13.35
C ALA A 281 16.01 0.15 -14.59
N VAL A 282 16.47 1.17 -15.33
CA VAL A 282 15.88 1.58 -16.61
C VAL A 282 16.55 0.77 -17.70
N SER A 283 15.98 -0.35 -18.05
CA SER A 283 16.36 -1.09 -19.26
C SER A 283 15.49 -0.60 -20.41
N TYR A 284 16.12 -0.26 -21.53
CA TYR A 284 15.48 0.12 -22.80
C TYR A 284 14.62 -0.99 -23.44
N THR A 285 14.32 -2.04 -22.72
CA THR A 285 13.60 -3.23 -23.23
C THR A 285 12.12 -3.00 -23.52
N HIS A 286 11.53 -1.88 -23.12
CA HIS A 286 10.16 -1.54 -23.54
C HIS A 286 10.04 -0.93 -24.94
N LEU A 287 11.16 -0.55 -25.57
CA LEU A 287 11.15 -0.10 -26.98
C LEU A 287 11.28 -1.25 -27.98
N ARG A 288 11.64 -2.45 -27.55
CA ARG A 288 11.79 -3.64 -28.41
C ARG A 288 10.61 -4.60 -28.44
N ALA A 289 9.56 -4.34 -27.68
CA ALA A 289 8.38 -5.20 -27.64
C ALA A 289 7.31 -4.86 -28.70
N HIS A 290 7.64 -3.94 -29.63
CA HIS A 290 6.79 -3.53 -30.76
C HIS A 290 7.47 -3.63 -32.13
N GLU A 291 8.59 -4.38 -32.25
CA GLU A 291 9.13 -4.82 -33.54
C GLU A 291 8.87 -6.30 -33.80
#